data_87929077a9d4a9d5979c37acf76498da
#
_entry.id   87929077a9d4a9d5979c37acf76498da
#
_cell.length_a   1.000
_cell.length_b   1.000
_cell.length_c   1.000
_cell.angle_alpha   90.00
_cell.angle_beta   90.00
_cell.angle_gamma   90.00
#
_symmetry.space_group_name_H-M   'P 1'
#
loop_
_entity.id
_entity.type
_entity.pdbx_description
1 polymer ?
#
loop_
_entity_poly.entity_id
_entity_poly.type
_entity_poly.pdbx_seq_one_letter_code
_entity_poly.pdbx_strand_id
1 'polypeptide(L)'
;MPTDLDELERRAIDLTRQGDFGPDAIRLNSEILDHAPNQQSAWTRLGRCHMEQRQFDEAVSALRAALAINPANAIATNLLTEVRRRRAMTPTAASRMNTGFSTREFTMLETMPADEARRALAPRIEALFDTINATSVAARIVESRKRLGESGSKLFHANSCYSNTSGHIFAFHHGGRWEPQFNLGWFSGPPFDASCLRVGLGFNLSATAGRDPDGAAGHEQILRFFERFQQTIEKSWKRELARWMAANGGFIQYADHPPARELLPERAVEWLLNCRNPATQAWIFVGRWLFLDKPDDAKILNERAKLASVVDDTFRTLYPIWLTTYTG
;
A
#
# COMPACT_ATOMS: atom_id res chain seq x y z
N MET A 1 -36.07 43.02 13.51
CA MET A 1 -36.33 42.88 12.07
C MET A 1 -36.31 41.40 11.79
N PRO A 2 -37.36 40.78 11.20
CA PRO A 2 -37.26 39.40 10.76
C PRO A 2 -36.14 39.33 9.73
N THR A 3 -35.17 38.47 9.96
CA THR A 3 -34.08 38.21 9.02
C THR A 3 -34.70 37.61 7.77
N ASP A 4 -34.56 38.26 6.64
CA ASP A 4 -35.09 37.75 5.36
C ASP A 4 -34.29 36.52 4.95
N LEU A 5 -34.90 35.36 5.07
CA LEU A 5 -34.27 34.07 4.75
C LEU A 5 -33.79 34.02 3.29
N ASP A 6 -34.53 34.64 2.38
CA ASP A 6 -34.17 34.70 0.97
C ASP A 6 -32.89 35.53 0.75
N GLU A 7 -32.73 36.62 1.53
CA GLU A 7 -31.51 37.42 1.50
C GLU A 7 -30.30 36.64 2.01
N LEU A 8 -30.45 35.89 3.14
CA LEU A 8 -29.38 35.04 3.67
C LEU A 8 -28.99 33.96 2.66
N GLU A 9 -29.95 33.31 2.01
CA GLU A 9 -29.68 32.29 1.00
C GLU A 9 -28.95 32.87 -0.21
N ARG A 10 -29.37 34.01 -0.72
CA ARG A 10 -28.71 34.66 -1.85
C ARG A 10 -27.26 34.96 -1.51
N ARG A 11 -26.98 35.53 -0.37
CA ARG A 11 -25.61 35.83 0.09
C ARG A 11 -24.76 34.56 0.25
N ALA A 12 -25.32 33.50 0.82
CA ALA A 12 -24.60 32.24 0.99
C ALA A 12 -24.28 31.58 -0.37
N ILE A 13 -25.18 31.69 -1.34
CA ILE A 13 -24.94 31.24 -2.72
C ILE A 13 -23.85 32.07 -3.39
N ASP A 14 -23.88 33.38 -3.23
CA ASP A 14 -22.88 34.28 -3.83
C ASP A 14 -21.47 34.02 -3.29
N LEU A 15 -21.31 33.82 -1.98
CA LEU A 15 -20.04 33.41 -1.40
C LEU A 15 -19.55 32.06 -1.98
N THR A 16 -20.45 31.09 -2.12
CA THR A 16 -20.13 29.80 -2.73
C THR A 16 -19.65 29.93 -4.18
N ARG A 17 -20.29 30.81 -4.97
CA ARG A 17 -19.89 31.09 -6.37
C ARG A 17 -18.55 31.79 -6.48
N GLN A 18 -18.23 32.64 -5.49
CA GLN A 18 -16.95 33.34 -5.41
C GLN A 18 -15.83 32.41 -4.88
N GLY A 19 -16.17 31.20 -4.45
CA GLY A 19 -15.21 30.26 -3.85
C GLY A 19 -14.82 30.67 -2.41
N ASP A 20 -15.59 31.52 -1.77
CA ASP A 20 -15.40 31.90 -0.37
C ASP A 20 -16.12 30.90 0.54
N PHE A 21 -15.35 30.09 1.24
CA PHE A 21 -15.79 29.08 2.20
C PHE A 21 -15.33 29.41 3.63
N GLY A 22 -15.02 30.69 3.88
CA GLY A 22 -14.52 31.18 5.16
C GLY A 22 -15.58 31.25 6.27
N PRO A 23 -15.20 31.88 7.42
CA PRO A 23 -16.07 31.98 8.58
C PRO A 23 -17.44 32.62 8.32
N ASP A 24 -17.50 33.62 7.41
CA ASP A 24 -18.76 34.25 7.04
C ASP A 24 -19.71 33.31 6.29
N ALA A 25 -19.18 32.46 5.40
CA ALA A 25 -19.96 31.46 4.72
C ALA A 25 -20.49 30.40 5.70
N ILE A 26 -19.69 29.99 6.69
CA ILE A 26 -20.11 29.07 7.77
C ILE A 26 -21.25 29.72 8.58
N ARG A 27 -21.05 30.96 9.03
CA ARG A 27 -22.04 31.70 9.83
C ARG A 27 -23.36 31.84 9.08
N LEU A 28 -23.35 32.27 7.82
CA LEU A 28 -24.57 32.44 7.03
C LEU A 28 -25.32 31.13 6.84
N ASN A 29 -24.65 30.03 6.50
CA ASN A 29 -25.32 28.74 6.34
C ASN A 29 -25.84 28.21 7.68
N SER A 30 -25.17 28.46 8.80
CA SER A 30 -25.68 28.10 10.13
C SER A 30 -26.92 28.91 10.49
N GLU A 31 -26.93 30.23 10.23
CA GLU A 31 -28.09 31.10 10.45
C GLU A 31 -29.31 30.68 9.60
N ILE A 32 -29.08 30.29 8.35
CA ILE A 32 -30.16 29.70 7.50
C ILE A 32 -30.70 28.44 8.15
N LEU A 33 -29.87 27.57 8.69
CA LEU A 33 -30.28 26.32 9.32
C LEU A 33 -30.99 26.52 10.66
N ASP A 34 -30.69 27.58 11.38
CA ASP A 34 -31.42 27.99 12.59
C ASP A 34 -32.89 28.34 12.26
N HIS A 35 -33.14 28.98 11.11
CA HIS A 35 -34.47 29.31 10.62
C HIS A 35 -35.13 28.16 9.82
N ALA A 36 -34.36 27.38 9.10
CA ALA A 36 -34.84 26.30 8.24
C ALA A 36 -33.99 25.03 8.39
N PRO A 37 -34.16 24.25 9.47
CA PRO A 37 -33.32 23.08 9.77
C PRO A 37 -33.32 21.99 8.69
N ASN A 38 -34.37 21.94 7.87
CA ASN A 38 -34.52 20.96 6.78
C ASN A 38 -33.99 21.49 5.43
N GLN A 39 -33.28 22.60 5.43
CA GLN A 39 -32.71 23.18 4.22
C GLN A 39 -31.48 22.38 3.75
N GLN A 40 -31.72 21.36 2.94
CA GLN A 40 -30.70 20.46 2.43
C GLN A 40 -29.52 21.17 1.76
N SER A 41 -29.79 22.25 0.98
CA SER A 41 -28.76 23.02 0.28
C SER A 41 -27.84 23.76 1.24
N ALA A 42 -28.35 24.29 2.35
CA ALA A 42 -27.57 24.95 3.38
C ALA A 42 -26.65 23.95 4.11
N TRP A 43 -27.15 22.75 4.45
CA TRP A 43 -26.32 21.66 4.99
C TRP A 43 -25.21 21.26 4.03
N THR A 44 -25.50 21.15 2.73
CA THR A 44 -24.48 20.79 1.72
C THR A 44 -23.39 21.87 1.60
N ARG A 45 -23.79 23.18 1.57
CA ARG A 45 -22.84 24.29 1.56
C ARG A 45 -22.02 24.36 2.84
N LEU A 46 -22.65 24.19 4.01
CA LEU A 46 -21.97 24.16 5.31
C LEU A 46 -20.92 23.04 5.36
N GLY A 47 -21.28 21.84 4.89
CA GLY A 47 -20.33 20.72 4.80
C GLY A 47 -19.15 21.03 3.88
N ARG A 48 -19.36 21.74 2.78
CA ARG A 48 -18.28 22.20 1.91
C ARG A 48 -17.40 23.25 2.58
N CYS A 49 -18.00 24.23 3.27
CA CYS A 49 -17.26 25.25 4.03
C CYS A 49 -16.33 24.59 5.05
N HIS A 50 -16.84 23.69 5.89
CA HIS A 50 -16.05 22.96 6.87
C HIS A 50 -14.94 22.12 6.20
N MET A 51 -15.21 21.47 5.07
CA MET A 51 -14.20 20.72 4.33
C MET A 51 -13.04 21.62 3.88
N GLU A 52 -13.32 22.78 3.31
CA GLU A 52 -12.27 23.72 2.86
C GLU A 52 -11.49 24.32 4.04
N GLN A 53 -12.12 24.48 5.21
CA GLN A 53 -11.47 24.88 6.46
C GLN A 53 -10.77 23.71 7.19
N ARG A 54 -10.70 22.52 6.58
CA ARG A 54 -10.12 21.28 7.16
C ARG A 54 -10.79 20.81 8.47
N GLN A 55 -12.00 21.25 8.73
CA GLN A 55 -12.86 20.83 9.84
C GLN A 55 -13.63 19.58 9.39
N PHE A 56 -12.92 18.44 9.29
CA PHE A 56 -13.46 17.25 8.62
C PHE A 56 -14.57 16.54 9.37
N ASP A 57 -14.60 16.61 10.70
CA ASP A 57 -15.65 15.99 11.51
C ASP A 57 -16.97 16.78 11.38
N GLU A 58 -16.89 18.10 11.40
CA GLU A 58 -18.00 19.01 11.17
C GLU A 58 -18.52 18.87 9.72
N ALA A 59 -17.62 18.76 8.76
CA ALA A 59 -17.98 18.53 7.36
C ALA A 59 -18.76 17.21 7.19
N VAL A 60 -18.31 16.11 7.79
CA VAL A 60 -19.02 14.82 7.78
C VAL A 60 -20.40 14.93 8.40
N SER A 61 -20.51 15.62 9.54
CA SER A 61 -21.77 15.82 10.25
C SER A 61 -22.77 16.59 9.40
N ALA A 62 -22.38 17.71 8.81
CA ALA A 62 -23.22 18.52 7.95
C ALA A 62 -23.66 17.77 6.68
N LEU A 63 -22.75 17.05 6.01
CA LEU A 63 -23.08 16.30 4.81
C LEU A 63 -23.98 15.10 5.09
N ARG A 64 -23.85 14.46 6.24
CA ARG A 64 -24.79 13.42 6.68
C ARG A 64 -26.17 13.99 6.96
N ALA A 65 -26.28 15.18 7.57
CA ALA A 65 -27.56 15.87 7.75
C ALA A 65 -28.23 16.16 6.40
N ALA A 66 -27.47 16.65 5.40
CA ALA A 66 -27.97 16.85 4.03
C ALA A 66 -28.50 15.54 3.41
N LEU A 67 -27.79 14.42 3.59
CA LEU A 67 -28.18 13.10 3.07
C LEU A 67 -29.34 12.48 3.85
N ALA A 68 -29.52 12.80 5.13
CA ALA A 68 -30.68 12.38 5.91
C ALA A 68 -31.97 13.03 5.39
N ILE A 69 -31.88 14.28 4.90
CA ILE A 69 -33.01 15.00 4.28
C ILE A 69 -33.27 14.47 2.87
N ASN A 70 -32.22 14.29 2.07
CA ASN A 70 -32.32 13.74 0.71
C ASN A 70 -31.19 12.74 0.43
N PRO A 71 -31.44 11.45 0.53
CA PRO A 71 -30.44 10.40 0.25
C PRO A 71 -29.90 10.41 -1.20
N ALA A 72 -30.64 10.97 -2.14
CA ALA A 72 -30.23 11.05 -3.55
C ALA A 72 -29.37 12.29 -3.87
N ASN A 73 -28.94 13.08 -2.87
CA ASN A 73 -28.08 14.24 -3.09
C ASN A 73 -26.68 13.83 -3.54
N ALA A 74 -26.47 13.81 -4.85
CA ALA A 74 -25.17 13.46 -5.46
C ALA A 74 -24.04 14.40 -5.04
N ILE A 75 -24.32 15.71 -4.83
CA ILE A 75 -23.32 16.69 -4.40
C ILE A 75 -22.84 16.37 -3.00
N ALA A 76 -23.75 16.11 -2.06
CA ALA A 76 -23.39 15.75 -0.68
C ALA A 76 -22.62 14.41 -0.63
N THR A 77 -23.01 13.42 -1.45
CA THR A 77 -22.31 12.14 -1.57
C THR A 77 -20.87 12.32 -2.07
N ASN A 78 -20.68 13.09 -3.13
CA ASN A 78 -19.36 13.39 -3.70
C ASN A 78 -18.47 14.15 -2.70
N LEU A 79 -19.04 15.18 -2.05
CA LEU A 79 -18.33 15.93 -1.00
C LEU A 79 -17.96 15.04 0.18
N LEU A 80 -18.82 14.14 0.62
CA LEU A 80 -18.53 13.22 1.72
C LEU A 80 -17.37 12.28 1.37
N THR A 81 -17.30 11.81 0.12
CA THR A 81 -16.18 11.02 -0.39
C THR A 81 -14.89 11.83 -0.39
N GLU A 82 -14.96 13.08 -0.85
CA GLU A 82 -13.81 14.00 -0.87
C GLU A 82 -13.33 14.37 0.54
N VAL A 83 -14.24 14.62 1.49
CA VAL A 83 -13.90 14.84 2.91
C VAL A 83 -13.13 13.65 3.48
N ARG A 84 -13.61 12.43 3.23
CA ARG A 84 -12.94 11.21 3.70
C ARG A 84 -11.55 11.10 3.10
N ARG A 85 -11.39 11.37 1.82
CA ARG A 85 -10.10 11.40 1.12
C ARG A 85 -9.16 12.44 1.74
N ARG A 86 -9.59 13.70 1.88
CA ARG A 86 -8.77 14.80 2.47
C ARG A 86 -8.42 14.53 3.94
N ARG A 87 -9.35 13.97 4.71
CA ARG A 87 -9.10 13.58 6.11
C ARG A 87 -8.03 12.50 6.19
N ALA A 88 -8.07 11.49 5.31
CA ALA A 88 -7.04 10.46 5.24
C ALA A 88 -5.66 11.03 4.91
N MET A 89 -5.58 12.09 4.10
CA MET A 89 -4.34 12.77 3.73
C MET A 89 -3.81 13.71 4.83
N THR A 90 -4.65 14.17 5.76
CA THR A 90 -4.22 15.12 6.80
C THR A 90 -3.56 14.38 7.96
N PRO A 91 -2.28 14.64 8.29
CA PRO A 91 -1.60 14.01 9.41
C PRO A 91 -2.24 14.41 10.73
N THR A 92 -2.86 13.48 11.45
CA THR A 92 -3.29 13.67 12.83
C THR A 92 -2.08 13.63 13.77
N ALA A 93 -2.21 14.17 15.01
CA ALA A 93 -1.18 14.02 16.03
C ALA A 93 -0.84 12.53 16.28
N ALA A 94 -1.85 11.65 16.36
CA ALA A 94 -1.67 10.21 16.46
C ALA A 94 -0.97 9.62 15.22
N SER A 95 -1.24 10.15 14.02
CA SER A 95 -0.56 9.73 12.78
C SER A 95 0.91 10.15 12.72
N ARG A 96 1.31 11.25 13.41
CA ARG A 96 2.72 11.62 13.53
C ARG A 96 3.49 10.67 14.47
N MET A 97 2.81 10.10 15.48
CA MET A 97 3.38 9.11 16.40
C MET A 97 3.36 7.70 15.80
N ASN A 98 2.37 7.36 14.97
CA ASN A 98 2.31 6.10 14.24
C ASN A 98 3.21 6.17 13.00
N THR A 99 4.33 5.53 13.07
CA THR A 99 5.35 5.51 12.02
C THR A 99 5.20 4.35 11.03
N GLY A 100 4.22 3.47 11.21
CA GLY A 100 3.92 2.32 10.36
C GLY A 100 2.73 2.55 9.41
N PHE A 101 2.04 1.47 9.04
CA PHE A 101 0.91 1.44 8.10
C PHE A 101 -0.34 0.91 8.80
N SER A 102 -1.36 1.75 8.91
CA SER A 102 -2.64 1.43 9.54
C SER A 102 -3.74 1.29 8.48
N THR A 103 -4.97 1.01 8.91
CA THR A 103 -6.17 1.06 8.06
C THR A 103 -6.22 2.33 7.20
N ARG A 104 -5.76 3.46 7.74
CA ARG A 104 -5.75 4.73 7.01
C ARG A 104 -4.90 4.67 5.75
N GLU A 105 -3.67 4.18 5.85
CA GLU A 105 -2.74 4.11 4.73
C GLU A 105 -3.23 3.11 3.68
N PHE A 106 -3.80 2.01 4.09
CA PHE A 106 -4.40 1.04 3.17
C PHE A 106 -5.69 1.57 2.52
N THR A 107 -6.51 2.35 3.23
CA THR A 107 -7.65 3.06 2.62
C THR A 107 -7.20 4.06 1.55
N MET A 108 -6.07 4.74 1.77
CA MET A 108 -5.51 5.63 0.74
C MET A 108 -5.11 4.86 -0.52
N LEU A 109 -4.51 3.67 -0.37
CA LEU A 109 -4.19 2.79 -1.51
C LEU A 109 -5.44 2.39 -2.29
N GLU A 110 -6.54 2.08 -1.61
CA GLU A 110 -7.78 1.63 -2.21
C GLU A 110 -8.53 2.75 -2.94
N THR A 111 -8.55 3.95 -2.34
CA THR A 111 -9.45 5.02 -2.77
C THR A 111 -8.80 6.10 -3.65
N MET A 112 -7.47 6.15 -3.70
CA MET A 112 -6.74 7.16 -4.46
C MET A 112 -6.22 6.60 -5.80
N PRO A 113 -6.06 7.45 -6.83
CA PRO A 113 -5.29 7.08 -8.01
C PRO A 113 -3.88 6.60 -7.63
N ALA A 114 -3.36 5.61 -8.36
CA ALA A 114 -2.10 4.93 -8.05
C ALA A 114 -0.92 5.89 -7.76
N ASP A 115 -0.71 6.86 -8.64
CA ASP A 115 0.37 7.85 -8.48
C ASP A 115 0.15 8.81 -7.30
N GLU A 116 -1.09 9.14 -7.00
CA GLU A 116 -1.43 10.01 -5.86
C GLU A 116 -1.21 9.27 -4.55
N ALA A 117 -1.68 8.02 -4.45
CA ALA A 117 -1.44 7.15 -3.30
C ALA A 117 0.06 6.96 -3.05
N ARG A 118 0.84 6.68 -4.10
CA ARG A 118 2.30 6.53 -4.01
C ARG A 118 2.96 7.79 -3.48
N ARG A 119 2.62 8.98 -4.01
CA ARG A 119 3.17 10.26 -3.52
C ARG A 119 2.79 10.54 -2.08
N ALA A 120 1.55 10.27 -1.69
CA ALA A 120 1.06 10.50 -0.34
C ALA A 120 1.73 9.59 0.71
N LEU A 121 2.06 8.36 0.31
CA LEU A 121 2.70 7.36 1.18
C LEU A 121 4.24 7.40 1.13
N ALA A 122 4.84 8.06 0.13
CA ALA A 122 6.28 8.11 -0.08
C ALA A 122 7.08 8.47 1.20
N PRO A 123 6.75 9.52 1.98
CA PRO A 123 7.54 9.84 3.17
C PRO A 123 7.57 8.72 4.20
N ARG A 124 6.49 7.93 4.29
CA ARG A 124 6.36 6.81 5.22
C ARG A 124 7.12 5.58 4.74
N ILE A 125 7.06 5.32 3.44
CA ILE A 125 7.79 4.23 2.79
C ILE A 125 9.30 4.50 2.84
N GLU A 126 9.73 5.72 2.55
CA GLU A 126 11.13 6.13 2.61
C GLU A 126 11.69 6.03 4.03
N ALA A 127 10.93 6.43 5.06
CA ALA A 127 11.33 6.26 6.45
C ALA A 127 11.47 4.77 6.85
N LEU A 128 10.65 3.88 6.27
CA LEU A 128 10.81 2.44 6.43
C LEU A 128 12.07 1.95 5.70
N PHE A 129 12.32 2.40 4.48
CA PHE A 129 13.53 2.06 3.72
C PHE A 129 14.81 2.47 4.46
N ASP A 130 14.85 3.67 5.05
CA ASP A 130 16.00 4.11 5.84
C ASP A 130 16.25 3.21 7.04
N THR A 131 15.18 2.76 7.72
CA THR A 131 15.28 1.81 8.83
C THR A 131 15.79 0.43 8.35
N ILE A 132 15.28 -0.08 7.22
CA ILE A 132 15.72 -1.36 6.63
C ILE A 132 17.17 -1.25 6.15
N ASN A 133 17.54 -0.19 5.46
CA ASN A 133 18.90 0.03 4.95
C ASN A 133 19.96 0.08 6.07
N ALA A 134 19.57 0.42 7.28
CA ALA A 134 20.44 0.42 8.46
C ALA A 134 20.67 -0.99 9.06
N THR A 135 19.97 -2.02 8.59
CA THR A 135 20.10 -3.39 9.11
C THR A 135 21.34 -4.09 8.55
N SER A 136 21.84 -5.08 9.32
CA SER A 136 23.01 -5.85 8.92
C SER A 136 22.75 -6.73 7.67
N VAL A 137 21.51 -7.25 7.50
CA VAL A 137 21.18 -8.05 6.32
C VAL A 137 21.13 -7.19 5.06
N ALA A 138 20.60 -5.97 5.13
CA ALA A 138 20.60 -5.05 4.01
C ALA A 138 22.04 -4.72 3.56
N ALA A 139 22.94 -4.44 4.51
CA ALA A 139 24.34 -4.21 4.22
C ALA A 139 25.00 -5.44 3.55
N ARG A 140 24.71 -6.66 4.02
CA ARG A 140 25.25 -7.90 3.42
C ARG A 140 24.74 -8.14 2.00
N ILE A 141 23.44 -7.88 1.74
CA ILE A 141 22.88 -8.00 0.38
C ILE A 141 23.57 -7.01 -0.55
N VAL A 142 23.70 -5.74 -0.16
CA VAL A 142 24.36 -4.69 -0.95
C VAL A 142 25.82 -5.07 -1.23
N GLU A 143 26.55 -5.54 -0.23
CA GLU A 143 27.95 -5.94 -0.38
C GLU A 143 28.10 -7.15 -1.32
N SER A 144 27.21 -8.15 -1.21
CA SER A 144 27.20 -9.31 -2.10
C SER A 144 26.94 -8.89 -3.56
N ARG A 145 25.99 -7.96 -3.78
CA ARG A 145 25.68 -7.44 -5.11
C ARG A 145 26.88 -6.67 -5.70
N LYS A 146 27.58 -5.88 -4.90
CA LYS A 146 28.83 -5.21 -5.34
C LYS A 146 29.89 -6.20 -5.82
N ARG A 147 30.05 -7.33 -5.10
CA ARG A 147 31.00 -8.40 -5.51
C ARG A 147 30.61 -9.06 -6.82
N LEU A 148 29.32 -9.01 -7.17
CA LEU A 148 28.76 -9.52 -8.43
C LEU A 148 28.75 -8.46 -9.55
N GLY A 149 29.37 -7.31 -9.32
CA GLY A 149 29.50 -6.24 -10.32
C GLY A 149 28.37 -5.22 -10.33
N GLU A 150 27.41 -5.32 -9.41
CA GLU A 150 26.32 -4.40 -9.32
C GLU A 150 26.70 -3.10 -8.60
N SER A 151 26.10 -1.99 -9.01
CA SER A 151 26.28 -0.69 -8.35
C SER A 151 25.21 -0.46 -7.26
N GLY A 152 25.51 0.42 -6.31
CA GLY A 152 24.55 0.88 -5.30
C GLY A 152 25.10 0.83 -3.89
N SER A 153 24.59 1.70 -3.03
CA SER A 153 24.98 1.83 -1.62
C SER A 153 23.84 1.51 -0.63
N LYS A 154 22.62 1.38 -1.14
CA LYS A 154 21.42 1.09 -0.35
C LYS A 154 20.65 -0.07 -0.99
N LEU A 155 19.95 -0.84 -0.17
CA LEU A 155 19.06 -1.91 -0.64
C LEU A 155 17.81 -1.33 -1.30
N PHE A 156 17.18 -0.36 -0.65
CA PHE A 156 16.03 0.36 -1.19
C PHE A 156 16.31 1.85 -1.31
N HIS A 157 15.86 2.44 -2.41
CA HIS A 157 15.90 3.87 -2.69
C HIS A 157 14.47 4.39 -2.89
N ALA A 158 14.27 5.71 -2.84
CA ALA A 158 12.99 6.32 -3.18
C ALA A 158 12.44 5.84 -4.53
N ASN A 159 13.32 5.69 -5.53
CA ASN A 159 12.97 5.20 -6.86
C ASN A 159 12.71 3.69 -6.93
N SER A 160 12.95 2.94 -5.86
CA SER A 160 12.61 1.51 -5.79
C SER A 160 11.11 1.26 -5.70
N CYS A 161 10.33 2.31 -5.39
CA CYS A 161 8.90 2.24 -5.15
C CYS A 161 8.15 2.68 -6.40
N TYR A 162 7.24 1.84 -6.90
CA TYR A 162 6.36 2.20 -8.00
C TYR A 162 4.94 1.63 -7.80
N SER A 163 3.98 2.23 -8.51
CA SER A 163 2.61 1.76 -8.60
C SER A 163 2.12 1.97 -10.03
N ASN A 164 1.56 0.94 -10.61
CA ASN A 164 0.94 0.96 -11.94
C ASN A 164 -0.55 0.63 -11.91
N THR A 165 -1.04 0.27 -10.73
CA THR A 165 -2.42 -0.16 -10.51
C THR A 165 -2.91 0.42 -9.19
N SER A 166 -4.16 0.89 -9.15
CA SER A 166 -4.80 1.31 -7.90
C SER A 166 -4.83 0.16 -6.89
N GLY A 167 -4.72 0.47 -5.62
CA GLY A 167 -4.70 -0.51 -4.54
C GLY A 167 -3.34 -1.18 -4.30
N HIS A 168 -2.33 -0.95 -5.14
CA HIS A 168 -1.04 -1.63 -5.01
C HIS A 168 0.15 -0.67 -5.05
N ILE A 169 1.12 -0.87 -4.16
CA ILE A 169 2.46 -0.28 -4.25
C ILE A 169 3.48 -1.39 -4.10
N PHE A 170 4.50 -1.36 -4.93
CA PHE A 170 5.61 -2.30 -4.89
C PHE A 170 6.92 -1.57 -4.65
N ALA A 171 7.79 -2.19 -3.88
CA ALA A 171 9.19 -1.80 -3.77
C ALA A 171 10.07 -3.04 -3.87
N PHE A 172 11.07 -2.98 -4.73
CA PHE A 172 12.05 -4.04 -4.87
C PHE A 172 13.46 -3.45 -4.85
N HIS A 173 14.41 -4.23 -4.42
CA HIS A 173 15.80 -3.78 -4.40
C HIS A 173 16.28 -3.47 -5.82
N HIS A 174 17.19 -2.53 -5.92
CA HIS A 174 17.75 -2.14 -7.21
C HIS A 174 18.47 -3.32 -7.85
N GLY A 175 18.13 -3.64 -9.11
CA GLY A 175 18.73 -4.77 -9.84
C GLY A 175 17.91 -5.17 -11.06
N GLY A 176 16.74 -4.63 -11.23
CA GLY A 176 15.91 -4.91 -12.41
C GLY A 176 14.99 -6.11 -12.28
N ARG A 177 14.22 -6.36 -13.34
CA ARG A 177 13.16 -7.38 -13.36
C ARG A 177 13.67 -8.80 -13.61
N TRP A 178 14.93 -8.95 -14.01
CA TRP A 178 15.48 -10.20 -14.50
C TRP A 178 16.36 -10.91 -13.46
N GLU A 179 16.27 -10.51 -12.21
CA GLU A 179 16.97 -11.13 -11.10
C GLU A 179 16.03 -11.42 -9.92
N PRO A 180 16.41 -12.34 -9.01
CA PRO A 180 15.66 -12.58 -7.78
C PRO A 180 15.65 -11.32 -6.91
N GLN A 181 14.47 -10.80 -6.59
CA GLN A 181 14.32 -9.49 -5.95
C GLN A 181 13.88 -9.62 -4.49
N PHE A 182 14.61 -9.03 -3.57
CA PHE A 182 14.05 -8.69 -2.26
C PHE A 182 12.99 -7.61 -2.46
N ASN A 183 11.78 -7.89 -2.00
CA ASN A 183 10.59 -7.18 -2.40
C ASN A 183 9.68 -6.89 -1.21
N LEU A 184 9.05 -5.70 -1.25
CA LEU A 184 7.95 -5.30 -0.40
C LEU A 184 6.75 -5.00 -1.30
N GLY A 185 5.54 -5.33 -0.84
CA GLY A 185 4.32 -5.01 -1.57
C GLY A 185 3.19 -4.66 -0.62
N TRP A 186 2.58 -3.50 -0.82
CA TRP A 186 1.37 -3.06 -0.12
C TRP A 186 0.18 -3.30 -1.03
N PHE A 187 -0.84 -3.95 -0.51
CA PHE A 187 -2.04 -4.32 -1.27
C PHE A 187 -3.29 -3.94 -0.49
N SER A 188 -4.28 -3.36 -1.19
CA SER A 188 -5.61 -3.11 -0.68
C SER A 188 -6.64 -3.39 -1.78
N GLY A 189 -7.74 -4.07 -1.43
CA GLY A 189 -8.76 -4.47 -2.39
C GLY A 189 -8.39 -5.68 -3.24
N PRO A 190 -9.26 -6.04 -4.21
CA PRO A 190 -9.07 -7.21 -5.06
C PRO A 190 -7.70 -7.25 -5.76
N PRO A 191 -7.10 -8.43 -5.96
CA PRO A 191 -7.64 -9.76 -5.68
C PRO A 191 -7.45 -10.27 -4.25
N PHE A 192 -7.06 -9.41 -3.31
CA PHE A 192 -6.80 -9.79 -1.92
C PHE A 192 -8.06 -9.58 -1.06
N ASP A 193 -8.37 -10.57 -0.21
CA ASP A 193 -9.54 -10.51 0.67
C ASP A 193 -9.38 -9.50 1.82
N ALA A 194 -8.14 -9.14 2.12
CA ALA A 194 -7.80 -8.16 3.15
C ALA A 194 -6.58 -7.33 2.74
N SER A 195 -6.52 -6.10 3.22
CA SER A 195 -5.33 -5.26 3.08
C SER A 195 -4.13 -5.92 3.73
N CYS A 196 -2.99 -5.93 3.05
CA CYS A 196 -1.81 -6.63 3.52
C CYS A 196 -0.51 -6.03 2.99
N LEU A 197 0.58 -6.36 3.69
CA LEU A 197 1.94 -6.13 3.23
C LEU A 197 2.66 -7.46 3.09
N ARG A 198 3.29 -7.70 1.93
CA ARG A 198 4.18 -8.83 1.74
C ARG A 198 5.64 -8.42 1.83
N VAL A 199 6.46 -9.32 2.34
CA VAL A 199 7.91 -9.15 2.52
C VAL A 199 8.62 -10.43 2.12
N GLY A 200 9.53 -10.39 1.16
CA GLY A 200 10.29 -11.60 0.79
C GLY A 200 11.05 -11.51 -0.51
N LEU A 201 11.19 -12.64 -1.18
CA LEU A 201 11.91 -12.82 -2.42
C LEU A 201 10.95 -13.09 -3.57
N GLY A 202 11.03 -12.29 -4.64
CA GLY A 202 10.17 -12.40 -5.81
C GLY A 202 10.94 -12.73 -7.08
N PHE A 203 10.28 -13.48 -7.98
CA PHE A 203 10.74 -13.81 -9.32
C PHE A 203 9.67 -13.39 -10.33
N ASN A 204 10.02 -12.51 -11.25
CA ASN A 204 9.17 -12.17 -12.38
C ASN A 204 9.44 -13.13 -13.53
N LEU A 205 8.64 -14.19 -13.64
CA LEU A 205 8.78 -15.20 -14.66
C LEU A 205 7.94 -14.93 -15.93
N SER A 206 7.32 -13.75 -16.00
CA SER A 206 6.49 -13.37 -17.14
C SER A 206 7.31 -13.12 -18.40
N ALA A 207 6.93 -13.76 -19.48
CA ALA A 207 7.49 -13.55 -20.82
C ALA A 207 7.08 -12.22 -21.48
N THR A 208 6.20 -11.44 -20.84
CA THR A 208 5.59 -10.23 -21.44
C THR A 208 6.51 -9.00 -21.46
N ALA A 209 7.79 -9.20 -21.49
CA ALA A 209 8.80 -8.13 -21.63
C ALA A 209 8.93 -7.59 -23.07
N GLY A 210 7.93 -7.72 -23.89
CA GLY A 210 7.93 -7.46 -25.33
C GLY A 210 8.20 -6.01 -25.81
N ARG A 211 8.80 -5.16 -24.99
CA ARG A 211 9.26 -3.81 -25.39
C ARG A 211 10.74 -3.55 -25.06
N ASP A 212 11.41 -4.48 -24.41
CA ASP A 212 12.81 -4.37 -24.06
C ASP A 212 13.64 -5.16 -25.08
N PRO A 213 14.60 -4.57 -25.79
CA PRO A 213 15.46 -5.31 -26.72
C PRO A 213 16.21 -6.48 -26.06
N ASP A 214 16.45 -6.40 -24.75
CA ASP A 214 17.09 -7.44 -23.96
C ASP A 214 16.08 -8.41 -23.30
N GLY A 215 14.79 -8.29 -23.60
CA GLY A 215 13.72 -8.98 -22.91
C GLY A 215 13.80 -10.51 -22.97
N ALA A 216 14.20 -11.07 -24.11
CA ALA A 216 14.33 -12.54 -24.26
C ALA A 216 15.49 -13.09 -23.43
N ALA A 217 16.65 -12.44 -23.47
CA ALA A 217 17.83 -12.83 -22.70
C ALA A 217 17.60 -12.68 -21.19
N GLY A 218 16.95 -11.59 -20.77
CA GLY A 218 16.57 -11.36 -19.38
C GLY A 218 15.55 -12.38 -18.87
N HIS A 219 14.56 -12.73 -19.69
CA HIS A 219 13.62 -13.78 -19.35
C HIS A 219 14.28 -15.16 -19.17
N GLU A 220 15.20 -15.52 -20.07
CA GLU A 220 15.97 -16.76 -19.93
C GLU A 220 16.87 -16.73 -18.68
N GLN A 221 17.44 -15.58 -18.34
CA GLN A 221 18.23 -15.40 -17.13
C GLN A 221 17.40 -15.62 -15.86
N ILE A 222 16.20 -15.03 -15.74
CA ILE A 222 15.36 -15.20 -14.54
C ILE A 222 14.85 -16.65 -14.41
N LEU A 223 14.60 -17.33 -15.51
CA LEU A 223 14.24 -18.76 -15.50
C LEU A 223 15.39 -19.61 -14.94
N ARG A 224 16.63 -19.36 -15.36
CA ARG A 224 17.82 -20.03 -14.80
C ARG A 224 18.00 -19.74 -13.31
N PHE A 225 17.76 -18.49 -12.88
CA PHE A 225 17.78 -18.15 -11.46
C PHE A 225 16.70 -18.90 -10.69
N PHE A 226 15.50 -19.01 -11.22
CA PHE A 226 14.40 -19.72 -10.57
C PHE A 226 14.69 -21.22 -10.44
N GLU A 227 15.23 -21.84 -11.48
CA GLU A 227 15.65 -23.25 -11.44
C GLU A 227 16.73 -23.49 -10.38
N ARG A 228 17.76 -22.65 -10.31
CA ARG A 228 18.78 -22.73 -9.25
C ARG A 228 18.18 -22.52 -7.85
N PHE A 229 17.22 -21.64 -7.73
CA PHE A 229 16.50 -21.42 -6.48
C PHE A 229 15.78 -22.69 -6.03
N GLN A 230 15.07 -23.36 -6.92
CA GLN A 230 14.42 -24.64 -6.64
C GLN A 230 15.44 -25.71 -6.22
N GLN A 231 16.53 -25.85 -6.98
CA GLN A 231 17.62 -26.81 -6.68
C GLN A 231 18.28 -26.50 -5.31
N THR A 232 18.49 -25.25 -4.97
CA THR A 232 19.06 -24.83 -3.69
C THR A 232 18.12 -25.20 -2.52
N ILE A 233 16.82 -24.96 -2.70
CA ILE A 233 15.82 -25.35 -1.68
C ILE A 233 15.77 -26.87 -1.53
N GLU A 234 15.63 -27.62 -2.63
CA GLU A 234 15.55 -29.07 -2.60
C GLU A 234 16.75 -29.71 -1.92
N LYS A 235 17.95 -29.23 -2.24
CA LYS A 235 19.20 -29.77 -1.72
C LYS A 235 19.44 -29.46 -0.24
N SER A 236 19.11 -28.26 0.23
CA SER A 236 19.63 -27.77 1.51
C SER A 236 18.62 -27.05 2.40
N TRP A 237 17.49 -26.56 1.89
CA TRP A 237 16.63 -25.63 2.62
C TRP A 237 15.17 -26.06 2.76
N LYS A 238 14.77 -27.20 2.23
CA LYS A 238 13.37 -27.65 2.19
C LYS A 238 12.71 -27.65 3.57
N ARG A 239 13.35 -28.25 4.56
CA ARG A 239 12.83 -28.36 5.93
C ARG A 239 12.90 -27.04 6.70
N GLU A 240 13.98 -26.30 6.53
CA GLU A 240 14.20 -25.02 7.20
C GLU A 240 13.19 -23.98 6.70
N LEU A 241 12.97 -23.92 5.38
CA LEU A 241 12.01 -23.00 4.78
C LEU A 241 10.58 -23.35 5.24
N ALA A 242 10.19 -24.62 5.23
CA ALA A 242 8.88 -25.04 5.71
C ALA A 242 8.66 -24.70 7.19
N ARG A 243 9.68 -24.96 8.06
CA ARG A 243 9.63 -24.59 9.48
C ARG A 243 9.52 -23.08 9.69
N TRP A 244 10.32 -22.31 8.94
CA TRP A 244 10.26 -20.86 9.04
C TRP A 244 8.89 -20.33 8.61
N MET A 245 8.33 -20.85 7.51
CA MET A 245 6.99 -20.47 7.03
C MET A 245 5.91 -20.78 8.08
N ALA A 246 5.95 -21.97 8.70
CA ALA A 246 5.02 -22.36 9.76
C ALA A 246 5.11 -21.44 10.99
N ALA A 247 6.31 -21.08 11.40
CA ALA A 247 6.55 -20.24 12.59
C ALA A 247 6.20 -18.76 12.37
N ASN A 248 6.27 -18.26 11.13
CA ASN A 248 6.20 -16.83 10.83
C ASN A 248 5.02 -16.45 9.93
N GLY A 249 4.09 -17.35 9.65
CA GLY A 249 3.01 -17.10 8.71
C GLY A 249 3.53 -16.85 7.29
N GLY A 250 4.58 -17.59 6.89
CA GLY A 250 5.16 -17.51 5.57
C GLY A 250 4.26 -18.15 4.51
N PHE A 251 4.31 -17.61 3.30
CA PHE A 251 3.53 -18.06 2.16
C PHE A 251 4.35 -18.05 0.89
N ILE A 252 3.87 -18.85 -0.07
CA ILE A 252 4.30 -18.78 -1.46
C ILE A 252 3.12 -18.25 -2.27
N GLN A 253 3.33 -17.15 -2.94
CA GLN A 253 2.38 -16.60 -3.91
C GLN A 253 2.77 -17.04 -5.31
N TYR A 254 1.76 -17.40 -6.08
CA TYR A 254 1.88 -17.77 -7.48
C TYR A 254 0.97 -16.89 -8.33
N ALA A 255 1.53 -16.26 -9.36
CA ALA A 255 0.85 -15.33 -10.23
C ALA A 255 0.15 -14.20 -9.43
N ASP A 256 -1.00 -13.73 -9.92
CA ASP A 256 -1.80 -12.70 -9.27
C ASP A 256 -2.82 -13.27 -8.27
N HIS A 257 -2.68 -14.55 -7.93
CA HIS A 257 -3.56 -15.19 -6.95
C HIS A 257 -3.14 -14.80 -5.53
N PRO A 258 -4.10 -14.50 -4.65
CA PRO A 258 -3.81 -14.30 -3.25
C PRO A 258 -3.14 -15.57 -2.68
N PRO A 259 -2.27 -15.42 -1.67
CA PRO A 259 -1.67 -16.58 -1.05
C PRO A 259 -2.77 -17.50 -0.52
N ALA A 260 -2.64 -18.81 -0.79
CA ALA A 260 -3.53 -19.80 -0.21
C ALA A 260 -3.27 -19.84 1.31
N ARG A 261 -4.05 -19.09 2.07
CA ARG A 261 -3.90 -18.95 3.53
C ARG A 261 -4.02 -20.29 4.28
N GLU A 262 -4.61 -21.29 3.62
CA GLU A 262 -4.84 -22.61 4.15
C GLU A 262 -3.82 -23.65 3.69
N LEU A 263 -2.89 -23.28 2.81
CA LEU A 263 -1.88 -24.19 2.32
C LEU A 263 -0.84 -24.45 3.42
N LEU A 264 -0.72 -25.71 3.83
CA LEU A 264 0.31 -26.10 4.81
C LEU A 264 1.70 -25.76 4.26
N PRO A 265 2.63 -25.25 5.12
CA PRO A 265 3.95 -24.81 4.68
C PRO A 265 4.73 -25.88 3.90
N GLU A 266 4.67 -27.14 4.30
CA GLU A 266 5.30 -28.25 3.61
C GLU A 266 4.76 -28.43 2.18
N ARG A 267 3.46 -28.35 2.03
CA ARG A 267 2.81 -28.42 0.68
C ARG A 267 3.16 -27.23 -0.18
N ALA A 268 3.30 -26.05 0.43
CA ALA A 268 3.71 -24.84 -0.30
C ALA A 268 5.13 -25.00 -0.85
N VAL A 269 6.05 -25.53 -0.07
CA VAL A 269 7.43 -25.79 -0.50
C VAL A 269 7.46 -26.89 -1.58
N GLU A 270 6.71 -27.98 -1.40
CA GLU A 270 6.60 -29.04 -2.42
C GLU A 270 6.01 -28.52 -3.73
N TRP A 271 4.97 -27.69 -3.65
CA TRP A 271 4.40 -27.03 -4.81
C TRP A 271 5.44 -26.14 -5.52
N LEU A 272 6.21 -25.35 -4.79
CA LEU A 272 7.29 -24.50 -5.35
C LEU A 272 8.32 -25.35 -6.10
N LEU A 273 8.74 -26.49 -5.54
CA LEU A 273 9.73 -27.38 -6.14
C LEU A 273 9.21 -28.10 -7.40
N ASN A 274 7.90 -28.32 -7.48
CA ASN A 274 7.25 -28.98 -8.61
C ASN A 274 6.76 -28.00 -9.70
N CYS A 275 6.95 -26.69 -9.48
CA CYS A 275 6.55 -25.68 -10.45
C CYS A 275 7.44 -25.72 -11.70
N ARG A 276 7.00 -26.40 -12.77
CA ARG A 276 7.79 -26.70 -13.98
C ARG A 276 7.41 -25.90 -15.22
N ASN A 277 6.28 -25.20 -15.20
CA ASN A 277 5.82 -24.44 -16.36
C ASN A 277 5.71 -22.94 -16.06
N PRO A 278 6.82 -22.20 -16.11
CA PRO A 278 6.83 -20.79 -15.86
C PRO A 278 6.09 -19.94 -16.91
N ALA A 279 5.76 -20.52 -18.08
CA ALA A 279 5.12 -19.76 -19.17
C ALA A 279 3.71 -19.24 -18.81
N THR A 280 3.03 -19.88 -17.86
CA THR A 280 1.72 -19.43 -17.34
C THR A 280 1.82 -18.64 -16.06
N GLN A 281 3.04 -18.39 -15.58
CA GLN A 281 3.31 -17.87 -14.22
C GLN A 281 3.97 -16.51 -14.32
N ALA A 282 3.21 -15.44 -14.06
CA ALA A 282 3.74 -14.09 -14.10
C ALA A 282 4.72 -13.82 -12.93
N TRP A 283 4.38 -14.26 -11.72
CA TRP A 283 5.15 -14.01 -10.51
C TRP A 283 5.17 -15.22 -9.59
N ILE A 284 6.35 -15.50 -9.00
CA ILE A 284 6.49 -16.34 -7.81
C ILE A 284 7.09 -15.51 -6.70
N PHE A 285 6.50 -15.61 -5.53
CA PHE A 285 6.94 -14.88 -4.35
C PHE A 285 7.02 -15.83 -3.15
N VAL A 286 8.14 -15.80 -2.47
CA VAL A 286 8.40 -16.58 -1.25
C VAL A 286 8.68 -15.61 -0.11
N GLY A 287 7.86 -15.62 0.92
CA GLY A 287 8.06 -14.69 2.01
C GLY A 287 6.96 -14.72 3.06
N ARG A 288 6.80 -13.61 3.73
CA ARG A 288 5.83 -13.39 4.78
C ARG A 288 4.78 -12.38 4.33
N TRP A 289 3.55 -12.62 4.74
CA TRP A 289 2.42 -11.72 4.59
C TRP A 289 1.95 -11.24 5.94
N LEU A 290 1.73 -9.94 6.07
CA LEU A 290 1.14 -9.31 7.23
C LEU A 290 -0.23 -8.78 6.84
N PHE A 291 -1.28 -9.31 7.44
CA PHE A 291 -2.66 -8.97 7.14
C PHE A 291 -3.24 -7.99 8.15
N LEU A 292 -3.85 -6.92 7.68
CA LEU A 292 -4.40 -5.88 8.54
C LEU A 292 -5.59 -6.35 9.38
N ASP A 293 -6.31 -7.37 8.92
CA ASP A 293 -7.43 -8.00 9.63
C ASP A 293 -6.98 -8.95 10.76
N LYS A 294 -5.68 -9.26 10.86
CA LYS A 294 -5.11 -10.04 11.97
C LYS A 294 -4.53 -9.10 13.03
N PRO A 295 -5.01 -9.15 14.29
CA PRO A 295 -4.60 -8.20 15.34
C PRO A 295 -3.10 -8.13 15.59
N ASP A 296 -2.38 -9.24 15.51
CA ASP A 296 -0.93 -9.27 15.75
C ASP A 296 -0.14 -8.72 14.56
N ASP A 297 -0.56 -9.01 13.33
CA ASP A 297 0.01 -8.42 12.13
C ASP A 297 -0.26 -6.91 12.08
N ALA A 298 -1.47 -6.48 12.43
CA ALA A 298 -1.83 -5.07 12.51
C ALA A 298 -0.95 -4.29 13.51
N LYS A 299 -0.59 -4.89 14.67
CA LYS A 299 0.36 -4.29 15.62
C LYS A 299 1.76 -4.13 15.02
N ILE A 300 2.20 -5.08 14.19
CA ILE A 300 3.47 -5.01 13.48
C ILE A 300 3.40 -3.92 12.41
N LEU A 301 2.36 -3.93 11.57
CA LEU A 301 2.16 -2.97 10.50
C LEU A 301 2.13 -1.53 11.01
N ASN A 302 1.49 -1.29 12.16
CA ASN A 302 1.34 0.03 12.75
C ASN A 302 2.64 0.64 13.31
N GLU A 303 3.67 -0.16 13.55
CA GLU A 303 4.93 0.27 14.16
C GLU A 303 6.11 0.04 13.22
N ARG A 304 6.70 1.13 12.69
CA ARG A 304 7.82 1.05 11.74
C ARG A 304 8.98 0.18 12.22
N ALA A 305 9.35 0.28 13.49
CA ALA A 305 10.46 -0.49 14.04
C ALA A 305 10.16 -2.00 14.08
N LYS A 306 8.94 -2.39 14.46
CA LYS A 306 8.51 -3.80 14.43
C LYS A 306 8.43 -4.31 12.99
N LEU A 307 7.88 -3.51 12.09
CA LEU A 307 7.81 -3.86 10.68
C LEU A 307 9.20 -4.04 10.08
N ALA A 308 10.13 -3.13 10.35
CA ALA A 308 11.51 -3.23 9.89
C ALA A 308 12.21 -4.48 10.47
N SER A 309 11.93 -4.86 11.71
CA SER A 309 12.43 -6.12 12.31
C SER A 309 11.91 -7.34 11.56
N VAL A 310 10.63 -7.37 11.21
CA VAL A 310 10.05 -8.48 10.43
C VAL A 310 10.67 -8.54 9.03
N VAL A 311 10.93 -7.39 8.40
CA VAL A 311 11.64 -7.34 7.11
C VAL A 311 13.06 -7.88 7.24
N ASP A 312 13.80 -7.44 8.26
CA ASP A 312 15.17 -7.91 8.53
C ASP A 312 15.22 -9.43 8.77
N ASP A 313 14.33 -9.96 9.60
CA ASP A 313 14.25 -11.39 9.88
C ASP A 313 13.90 -12.23 8.63
N THR A 314 12.94 -11.75 7.84
CA THR A 314 12.56 -12.40 6.59
C THR A 314 13.71 -12.41 5.59
N PHE A 315 14.36 -11.26 5.39
CA PHE A 315 15.49 -11.14 4.47
C PHE A 315 16.70 -11.94 4.97
N ARG A 316 16.96 -11.97 6.26
CA ARG A 316 18.04 -12.78 6.86
C ARG A 316 17.85 -14.26 6.60
N THR A 317 16.62 -14.76 6.68
CA THR A 317 16.28 -16.15 6.37
C THR A 317 16.45 -16.46 4.88
N LEU A 318 16.02 -15.55 4.00
CA LEU A 318 16.05 -15.78 2.56
C LEU A 318 17.41 -15.45 1.92
N TYR A 319 18.25 -14.66 2.58
CA TYR A 319 19.55 -14.22 2.06
C TYR A 319 20.49 -15.35 1.65
N PRO A 320 20.70 -16.43 2.46
CA PRO A 320 21.59 -17.52 2.04
C PRO A 320 21.07 -18.26 0.80
N ILE A 321 19.73 -18.45 0.71
CA ILE A 321 19.11 -19.08 -0.46
C ILE A 321 19.30 -18.18 -1.69
N TRP A 322 19.04 -16.88 -1.54
CA TRP A 322 19.25 -15.89 -2.59
C TRP A 322 20.71 -15.86 -3.05
N LEU A 323 21.67 -15.82 -2.13
CA LEU A 323 23.09 -15.76 -2.44
C LEU A 323 23.53 -16.98 -3.25
N THR A 324 23.17 -18.18 -2.83
CA THR A 324 23.47 -19.43 -3.54
C THR A 324 22.81 -19.43 -4.93
N THR A 325 21.58 -18.95 -5.04
CA THR A 325 20.89 -18.82 -6.32
C THR A 325 21.60 -17.88 -7.28
N TYR A 326 22.16 -16.80 -6.75
CA TYR A 326 22.80 -15.76 -7.53
C TYR A 326 24.23 -16.13 -7.97
N THR A 327 24.99 -16.84 -7.12
CA THR A 327 26.41 -17.16 -7.35
C THR A 327 26.66 -18.59 -7.90
N GLY A 328 25.72 -19.48 -7.79
CA GLY A 328 25.78 -20.86 -8.29
C GLY A 328 25.34 -20.92 -9.72
#